data_03785e7c221c936a0296cd86970ed853
#
_entry.id   03785e7c221c936a0296cd86970ed853
#
_cell.length_a   1.000
_cell.length_b   1.000
_cell.length_c   1.000
_cell.angle_alpha   90.00
_cell.angle_beta   90.00
_cell.angle_gamma   90.00
#
_symmetry.space_group_name_H-M   'P 1'
#
loop_
_entity.id
_entity.type
_entity.pdbx_description
1 polymer ?
#
loop_
_entity_poly.entity_id
_entity_poly.type
_entity_poly.pdbx_seq_one_letter_code
_entity_poly.pdbx_strand_id
1 'polypeptide(L)'
;MVVHFKLRRDLDKRLDRYLTDRIPFLSRTGLQHLIRDGAVLVNDRTPKASTKLRQGDRLSVFLPAPPSSDIPAEQHDFDVLHEDEYIIVLNKPAGLLVHPAKGHQSGTLVNALAWHFQNRSGGELSKVGQDHARPGIVHRLDRHTSGVMVAAKNETAHWRLVKQFEERTVGKRYLAMSHGLPEPAAELIDTPLGPHPRQRLLQAVRHDELGKPAVSIYRTLEQYEEHTLVEVELKTGRTHQIRVHLSHRGHPLLGDDLYGGKRSLPAALGPGPDELDLAKPVVDRQALHATHLRIHHPISGEPMSFAASPPEDLCGAVRRLRRGGCTTLSPAGAELSGRLFD
;
A
#
# COMPACT_ATOMS: atom_id res chain seq x y z
N MET A 1 17.68 14.78 -23.38
CA MET A 1 17.73 13.98 -24.64
C MET A 1 16.69 14.52 -25.62
N VAL A 2 17.01 14.59 -26.91
CA VAL A 2 16.03 15.03 -27.93
C VAL A 2 15.66 13.82 -28.79
N VAL A 3 14.36 13.60 -28.96
CA VAL A 3 13.85 12.51 -29.83
C VAL A 3 13.11 13.12 -30.98
N HIS A 4 13.44 12.67 -32.20
CA HIS A 4 12.84 13.16 -33.43
C HIS A 4 11.94 12.10 -34.07
N PHE A 5 10.75 12.52 -34.52
CA PHE A 5 9.84 11.68 -35.30
C PHE A 5 9.51 12.39 -36.62
N LYS A 6 9.46 11.63 -37.71
CA LYS A 6 8.95 12.10 -39.00
C LYS A 6 7.74 11.27 -39.40
N LEU A 7 6.61 11.91 -39.61
CA LEU A 7 5.37 11.22 -39.96
C LEU A 7 5.37 10.82 -41.43
N ARG A 8 5.14 9.52 -41.66
CA ARG A 8 5.12 8.94 -43.05
C ARG A 8 3.70 8.88 -43.64
N ARG A 9 2.68 9.14 -42.86
CA ARG A 9 1.26 9.14 -43.26
C ARG A 9 0.46 10.07 -42.37
N ASP A 10 -0.71 10.48 -42.85
CA ASP A 10 -1.68 11.20 -42.03
C ASP A 10 -2.13 10.31 -40.87
N LEU A 11 -2.06 10.84 -39.69
CA LEU A 11 -2.58 10.20 -38.49
C LEU A 11 -3.72 11.09 -38.00
N ASP A 12 -4.97 10.67 -38.13
CA ASP A 12 -6.09 11.39 -37.51
C ASP A 12 -6.04 11.23 -35.97
N LYS A 13 -4.86 11.48 -35.42
CA LYS A 13 -4.53 11.29 -34.00
C LYS A 13 -3.99 12.59 -33.42
N ARG A 14 -4.43 12.92 -32.21
CA ARG A 14 -3.94 14.07 -31.46
C ARG A 14 -2.48 13.84 -31.05
N LEU A 15 -1.69 14.91 -31.00
CA LEU A 15 -0.28 14.89 -30.59
C LEU A 15 -0.07 14.23 -29.22
N ASP A 16 -0.90 14.59 -28.21
CA ASP A 16 -0.78 14.01 -26.87
C ASP A 16 -0.97 12.48 -26.85
N ARG A 17 -1.91 11.97 -27.66
CA ARG A 17 -2.12 10.51 -27.80
C ARG A 17 -1.01 9.83 -28.60
N TYR A 18 -0.54 10.48 -29.66
CA TYR A 18 0.57 9.95 -30.46
C TYR A 18 1.84 9.76 -29.62
N LEU A 19 2.16 10.79 -28.82
CA LEU A 19 3.34 10.74 -27.94
C LEU A 19 3.19 9.70 -26.82
N THR A 20 2.00 9.52 -26.25
CA THR A 20 1.74 8.48 -25.24
C THR A 20 2.07 7.08 -25.74
N ASP A 21 1.80 6.79 -27.01
CA ASP A 21 2.12 5.47 -27.60
C ASP A 21 3.62 5.30 -27.91
N ARG A 22 4.38 6.38 -27.98
CA ARG A 22 5.79 6.38 -28.39
C ARG A 22 6.76 6.61 -27.24
N ILE A 23 6.28 7.19 -26.16
CA ILE A 23 7.05 7.56 -24.97
C ILE A 23 6.34 6.98 -23.75
N PRO A 24 6.36 5.65 -23.58
CA PRO A 24 5.53 4.95 -22.59
C PRO A 24 5.95 5.22 -21.14
N PHE A 25 7.17 5.72 -20.90
CA PHE A 25 7.65 6.09 -19.57
C PHE A 25 7.11 7.45 -19.06
N LEU A 26 6.43 8.22 -19.90
CA LEU A 26 5.75 9.45 -19.49
C LEU A 26 4.23 9.26 -19.54
N SER A 27 3.56 9.71 -18.48
CA SER A 27 2.09 9.74 -18.47
C SER A 27 1.57 10.76 -19.49
N ARG A 28 0.35 10.55 -19.97
CA ARG A 28 -0.30 11.51 -20.90
C ARG A 28 -0.33 12.93 -20.33
N THR A 29 -0.57 13.08 -19.02
CA THR A 29 -0.53 14.37 -18.33
C THR A 29 0.87 14.97 -18.35
N GLY A 30 1.90 14.17 -18.10
CA GLY A 30 3.30 14.62 -18.20
C GLY A 30 3.65 15.10 -19.60
N LEU A 31 3.23 14.37 -20.63
CA LEU A 31 3.42 14.79 -22.02
C LEU A 31 2.67 16.09 -22.36
N GLN A 32 1.47 16.30 -21.82
CA GLN A 32 0.73 17.54 -21.99
C GLN A 32 1.43 18.74 -21.30
N HIS A 33 2.10 18.51 -20.17
CA HIS A 33 2.95 19.53 -19.54
C HIS A 33 4.15 19.87 -20.44
N LEU A 34 4.89 18.87 -20.93
CA LEU A 34 6.01 19.10 -21.87
C LEU A 34 5.59 19.88 -23.11
N ILE A 35 4.41 19.59 -23.67
CA ILE A 35 3.87 20.34 -24.82
C ILE A 35 3.59 21.79 -24.43
N ARG A 36 3.00 22.03 -23.26
CA ARG A 36 2.66 23.37 -22.78
C ARG A 36 3.91 24.19 -22.49
N ASP A 37 4.93 23.53 -21.93
CA ASP A 37 6.19 24.16 -21.53
C ASP A 37 7.15 24.37 -22.72
N GLY A 38 6.68 24.08 -23.96
CA GLY A 38 7.47 24.28 -25.17
C GLY A 38 8.52 23.22 -25.46
N ALA A 39 8.55 22.14 -24.67
CA ALA A 39 9.51 21.04 -24.86
C ALA A 39 9.11 20.07 -26.00
N VAL A 40 8.04 20.35 -26.72
CA VAL A 40 7.63 19.63 -27.92
C VAL A 40 7.40 20.62 -29.05
N LEU A 41 8.06 20.36 -30.18
CA LEU A 41 7.89 21.17 -31.40
C LEU A 41 7.34 20.31 -32.53
N VAL A 42 6.45 20.89 -33.33
CA VAL A 42 5.97 20.33 -34.61
C VAL A 42 6.34 21.32 -35.69
N ASN A 43 7.17 20.90 -36.62
CA ASN A 43 7.71 21.76 -37.69
C ASN A 43 8.34 23.05 -37.10
N ASP A 44 9.13 22.89 -36.04
CA ASP A 44 9.83 23.97 -35.30
C ASP A 44 8.91 25.02 -34.62
N ARG A 45 7.63 24.67 -34.43
CA ARG A 45 6.64 25.54 -33.75
C ARG A 45 6.05 24.82 -32.53
N THR A 46 5.72 25.57 -31.50
CA THR A 46 5.05 25.03 -30.29
C THR A 46 3.59 24.64 -30.60
N PRO A 47 3.22 23.36 -30.52
CA PRO A 47 1.87 22.88 -30.81
C PRO A 47 0.96 22.97 -29.57
N LYS A 48 -0.33 22.77 -29.78
CA LYS A 48 -1.29 22.41 -28.72
C LYS A 48 -1.31 20.91 -28.54
N ALA A 49 -1.62 20.42 -27.33
CA ALA A 49 -1.78 18.97 -27.06
C ALA A 49 -2.81 18.28 -27.96
N SER A 50 -3.79 19.05 -28.44
CA SER A 50 -4.84 18.59 -29.37
C SER A 50 -4.45 18.68 -30.83
N THR A 51 -3.27 19.19 -31.19
CA THR A 51 -2.82 19.31 -32.58
C THR A 51 -2.92 17.97 -33.29
N LYS A 52 -3.58 17.94 -34.44
CA LYS A 52 -3.67 16.77 -35.31
C LYS A 52 -2.41 16.71 -36.18
N LEU A 53 -1.79 15.54 -36.20
CA LEU A 53 -0.55 15.31 -36.94
C LEU A 53 -0.84 14.89 -38.38
N ARG A 54 -0.05 15.43 -39.32
CA ARG A 54 -0.20 15.19 -40.77
C ARG A 54 1.05 14.52 -41.34
N GLN A 55 0.90 13.92 -42.50
CA GLN A 55 2.04 13.41 -43.25
C GLN A 55 3.07 14.50 -43.50
N GLY A 56 4.33 14.18 -43.33
CA GLY A 56 5.44 15.11 -43.46
C GLY A 56 5.80 15.90 -42.20
N ASP A 57 4.94 15.93 -41.17
CA ASP A 57 5.27 16.63 -39.92
C ASP A 57 6.53 16.06 -39.29
N ARG A 58 7.37 16.98 -38.82
CA ARG A 58 8.59 16.71 -38.04
C ARG A 58 8.32 17.11 -36.59
N LEU A 59 8.47 16.15 -35.70
CA LEU A 59 8.36 16.38 -34.26
C LEU A 59 9.74 16.33 -33.62
N SER A 60 10.03 17.32 -32.78
CA SER A 60 11.18 17.34 -31.89
C SER A 60 10.66 17.34 -30.46
N VAL A 61 11.02 16.32 -29.69
CA VAL A 61 10.60 16.18 -28.27
C VAL A 61 11.84 16.28 -27.39
N PHE A 62 11.94 17.35 -26.64
CA PHE A 62 12.98 17.57 -25.62
C PHE A 62 12.54 16.86 -24.33
N LEU A 63 13.04 15.64 -24.17
CA LEU A 63 12.77 14.87 -22.96
C LEU A 63 13.67 15.35 -21.83
N PRO A 64 13.14 15.62 -20.64
CA PRO A 64 13.98 15.79 -19.47
C PRO A 64 14.88 14.56 -19.34
N ALA A 65 16.03 14.71 -18.70
CA ALA A 65 16.79 13.55 -18.26
C ALA A 65 15.81 12.62 -17.51
N PRO A 66 15.81 11.31 -17.77
CA PRO A 66 15.04 10.41 -16.94
C PRO A 66 15.41 10.75 -15.47
N PRO A 67 14.43 10.87 -14.58
CA PRO A 67 14.77 11.02 -13.17
C PRO A 67 15.78 9.95 -12.83
N SER A 68 16.87 10.33 -12.14
CA SER A 68 17.89 9.37 -11.78
C SER A 68 17.17 8.21 -11.11
N SER A 69 17.38 7.01 -11.62
CA SER A 69 16.80 5.79 -11.03
C SER A 69 17.48 5.44 -9.71
N ASP A 70 18.43 6.27 -9.29
CA ASP A 70 19.14 6.13 -8.04
C ASP A 70 18.21 6.47 -6.90
N ILE A 71 17.83 5.45 -6.16
CA ILE A 71 17.08 5.60 -4.93
C ILE A 71 18.09 5.94 -3.85
N PRO A 72 18.05 7.16 -3.27
CA PRO A 72 18.98 7.52 -2.21
C PRO A 72 18.78 6.57 -1.04
N ALA A 73 19.88 6.03 -0.51
CA ALA A 73 19.87 5.22 0.68
C ALA A 73 19.63 6.11 1.91
N GLU A 74 18.62 5.80 2.70
CA GLU A 74 18.25 6.56 3.89
C GLU A 74 18.04 5.61 5.07
N GLN A 75 18.64 5.92 6.21
CA GLN A 75 18.50 5.12 7.40
C GLN A 75 17.10 5.26 8.01
N HIS A 76 16.37 4.16 8.07
CA HIS A 76 15.13 4.00 8.81
C HIS A 76 15.15 2.67 9.52
N ASP A 77 14.64 2.63 10.73
CA ASP A 77 14.59 1.40 11.52
C ASP A 77 13.36 0.56 11.13
N PHE A 78 13.59 -0.72 10.92
CA PHE A 78 12.60 -1.77 10.73
C PHE A 78 13.19 -3.12 11.14
N ASP A 79 12.32 -4.05 11.55
CA ASP A 79 12.74 -5.40 11.91
C ASP A 79 12.80 -6.27 10.68
N VAL A 80 13.90 -6.97 10.47
CA VAL A 80 14.05 -8.02 9.45
C VAL A 80 13.56 -9.34 10.06
N LEU A 81 12.53 -9.92 9.46
CA LEU A 81 11.97 -11.20 9.88
C LEU A 81 12.66 -12.38 9.19
N HIS A 82 13.10 -12.17 7.96
CA HIS A 82 13.85 -13.14 7.16
C HIS A 82 14.59 -12.41 6.04
N GLU A 83 15.78 -12.86 5.74
CA GLU A 83 16.53 -12.40 4.57
C GLU A 83 17.38 -13.54 4.02
N ASP A 84 17.32 -13.72 2.70
CA ASP A 84 18.20 -14.62 1.95
C ASP A 84 18.72 -13.94 0.67
N GLU A 85 19.21 -14.72 -0.29
CA GLU A 85 19.71 -14.20 -1.58
C GLU A 85 18.57 -13.62 -2.45
N TYR A 86 17.34 -14.04 -2.25
CA TYR A 86 16.21 -13.81 -3.16
C TYR A 86 15.15 -12.85 -2.63
N ILE A 87 14.92 -12.88 -1.34
CA ILE A 87 13.87 -12.09 -0.68
C ILE A 87 14.36 -11.46 0.62
N ILE A 88 13.70 -10.37 0.99
CA ILE A 88 13.71 -9.85 2.35
C ILE A 88 12.29 -9.74 2.85
N VAL A 89 12.01 -10.24 4.04
CA VAL A 89 10.74 -10.11 4.75
C VAL A 89 10.97 -9.28 6.00
N LEU A 90 10.12 -8.30 6.21
CA LEU A 90 10.30 -7.31 7.28
C LEU A 90 8.97 -6.95 7.95
N ASN A 91 9.07 -6.43 9.17
CA ASN A 91 7.98 -5.77 9.87
C ASN A 91 8.04 -4.27 9.57
N LYS A 92 7.17 -3.79 8.67
CA LYS A 92 7.13 -2.36 8.31
C LYS A 92 6.57 -1.54 9.46
N PRO A 93 7.25 -0.51 9.94
CA PRO A 93 6.68 0.40 10.92
C PRO A 93 5.53 1.21 10.34
N ALA A 94 4.62 1.67 11.19
CA ALA A 94 3.61 2.66 10.83
C ALA A 94 4.26 4.02 10.48
N GLY A 95 3.62 4.81 9.63
CA GLY A 95 4.13 6.11 9.21
C GLY A 95 5.06 6.09 8.01
N LEU A 96 5.70 4.95 7.70
CA LEU A 96 6.63 4.78 6.59
C LEU A 96 5.88 4.45 5.29
N LEU A 97 6.04 5.27 4.26
CA LEU A 97 5.58 4.97 2.90
C LEU A 97 6.39 3.80 2.31
N VAL A 98 5.74 2.95 1.52
CA VAL A 98 6.44 1.82 0.88
C VAL A 98 7.39 2.30 -0.22
N HIS A 99 6.95 3.23 -1.07
CA HIS A 99 7.71 3.73 -2.22
C HIS A 99 7.36 5.19 -2.49
N PRO A 100 8.21 5.93 -3.22
CA PRO A 100 7.95 7.30 -3.58
C PRO A 100 6.58 7.53 -4.19
N ALA A 101 5.95 8.63 -3.84
CA ALA A 101 4.65 9.06 -4.32
C ALA A 101 4.67 10.57 -4.61
N LYS A 102 3.63 11.09 -5.26
CA LYS A 102 3.52 12.53 -5.55
C LYS A 102 3.62 13.34 -4.25
N GLY A 103 4.65 14.18 -4.15
CA GLY A 103 4.93 14.99 -2.96
C GLY A 103 5.83 14.33 -1.90
N HIS A 104 6.24 13.06 -2.10
CA HIS A 104 7.14 12.33 -1.20
C HIS A 104 8.11 11.51 -2.06
N GLN A 105 9.28 12.08 -2.37
CA GLN A 105 10.29 11.43 -3.22
C GLN A 105 11.31 10.61 -2.41
N SER A 106 11.38 10.83 -1.11
CA SER A 106 12.31 10.23 -0.16
C SER A 106 11.57 9.83 1.13
N GLY A 107 12.25 9.26 2.11
CA GLY A 107 11.66 8.82 3.36
C GLY A 107 10.73 7.61 3.20
N THR A 108 11.10 6.66 2.32
CA THR A 108 10.27 5.48 2.04
C THR A 108 10.97 4.18 2.41
N LEU A 109 10.21 3.09 2.48
CA LEU A 109 10.77 1.75 2.73
C LEU A 109 11.82 1.37 1.67
N VAL A 110 11.61 1.79 0.42
CA VAL A 110 12.60 1.53 -0.65
C VAL A 110 13.93 2.23 -0.35
N ASN A 111 13.92 3.46 0.18
CA ASN A 111 15.13 4.17 0.63
C ASN A 111 15.78 3.44 1.82
N ALA A 112 14.95 2.97 2.76
CA ALA A 112 15.42 2.20 3.92
C ALA A 112 16.08 0.87 3.53
N LEU A 113 15.48 0.15 2.58
CA LEU A 113 16.03 -1.09 2.05
C LEU A 113 17.33 -0.88 1.28
N ALA A 114 17.43 0.19 0.48
CA ALA A 114 18.68 0.56 -0.19
C ALA A 114 19.80 0.80 0.85
N TRP A 115 19.51 1.51 1.93
CA TRP A 115 20.46 1.72 3.02
C TRP A 115 20.84 0.41 3.73
N HIS A 116 19.85 -0.44 4.02
CA HIS A 116 20.07 -1.75 4.67
C HIS A 116 21.05 -2.62 3.86
N PHE A 117 20.83 -2.73 2.56
CA PHE A 117 21.71 -3.53 1.70
C PHE A 117 23.12 -2.92 1.57
N GLN A 118 23.24 -1.61 1.50
CA GLN A 118 24.54 -0.95 1.43
C GLN A 118 25.36 -1.07 2.72
N ASN A 119 24.71 -1.11 3.89
CA ASN A 119 25.38 -0.95 5.17
C ASN A 119 25.31 -2.18 6.10
N ARG A 120 24.41 -3.13 5.86
CA ARG A 120 24.20 -4.28 6.76
C ARG A 120 24.36 -5.64 6.11
N SER A 121 23.59 -5.93 5.05
CA SER A 121 23.51 -7.31 4.53
C SER A 121 24.16 -7.51 3.16
N GLY A 122 24.44 -6.44 2.44
CA GLY A 122 24.83 -6.53 1.03
C GLY A 122 23.66 -6.90 0.10
N GLY A 123 23.91 -6.88 -1.20
CA GLY A 123 22.87 -7.13 -2.20
C GLY A 123 22.17 -5.84 -2.66
N GLU A 124 21.04 -6.00 -3.32
CA GLU A 124 20.23 -4.90 -3.85
C GLU A 124 18.78 -5.34 -4.00
N LEU A 125 17.87 -4.39 -4.25
CA LEU A 125 16.51 -4.68 -4.68
C LEU A 125 16.49 -5.06 -6.16
N SER A 126 15.56 -5.96 -6.54
CA SER A 126 15.26 -6.21 -7.94
C SER A 126 15.01 -4.91 -8.69
N LYS A 127 15.59 -4.76 -9.88
CA LYS A 127 15.39 -3.57 -10.73
C LYS A 127 14.02 -3.47 -11.37
N VAL A 128 13.22 -4.53 -11.28
CA VAL A 128 11.83 -4.51 -11.75
C VAL A 128 11.05 -3.43 -10.99
N GLY A 129 10.42 -2.52 -11.74
CA GLY A 129 9.71 -1.38 -11.17
C GLY A 129 10.58 -0.15 -10.88
N GLN A 130 11.88 -0.17 -11.17
CA GLN A 130 12.79 0.95 -10.97
C GLN A 130 12.33 2.22 -11.70
N ASP A 131 11.84 2.10 -12.93
CA ASP A 131 11.28 3.22 -13.71
C ASP A 131 10.10 3.92 -13.04
N HIS A 132 9.48 3.26 -12.06
CA HIS A 132 8.36 3.77 -11.28
C HIS A 132 8.76 4.04 -9.81
N ALA A 133 10.04 4.06 -9.51
CA ALA A 133 10.61 4.18 -8.16
C ALA A 133 10.07 3.11 -7.17
N ARG A 134 9.86 1.88 -7.65
CA ARG A 134 9.34 0.73 -6.88
C ARG A 134 10.17 -0.53 -7.04
N PRO A 135 11.51 -0.47 -7.06
CA PRO A 135 12.34 -1.64 -7.25
C PRO A 135 12.05 -2.70 -6.18
N GLY A 136 11.94 -3.95 -6.59
CA GLY A 136 11.72 -5.08 -5.70
C GLY A 136 10.36 -5.14 -4.99
N ILE A 137 9.50 -4.14 -5.12
CA ILE A 137 8.21 -4.06 -4.42
C ILE A 137 7.14 -4.85 -5.17
N VAL A 138 6.72 -5.97 -4.61
CA VAL A 138 5.70 -6.88 -5.18
C VAL A 138 4.30 -6.67 -4.60
N HIS A 139 4.19 -6.06 -3.42
CA HIS A 139 2.94 -5.63 -2.80
C HIS A 139 3.16 -4.43 -1.88
N ARG A 140 2.09 -3.91 -1.30
CA ARG A 140 2.19 -2.72 -0.44
C ARG A 140 1.24 -2.76 0.75
N LEU A 141 1.65 -2.05 1.80
CA LEU A 141 0.79 -1.60 2.91
C LEU A 141 0.55 -0.09 2.79
N ASP A 142 -0.51 0.41 3.38
CA ASP A 142 -0.74 1.85 3.50
C ASP A 142 0.33 2.48 4.41
N ARG A 143 0.55 3.80 4.28
CA ARG A 143 1.56 4.53 5.06
C ARG A 143 1.49 4.20 6.55
N HIS A 144 0.30 4.28 7.13
CA HIS A 144 0.08 4.13 8.56
C HIS A 144 -0.33 2.70 8.98
N THR A 145 -0.38 1.74 8.05
CA THR A 145 -0.50 0.32 8.36
C THR A 145 0.89 -0.26 8.62
N SER A 146 1.05 -0.92 9.75
CA SER A 146 2.26 -1.66 10.11
C SER A 146 2.16 -3.14 9.74
N GLY A 147 3.28 -3.88 9.80
CA GLY A 147 3.29 -5.33 9.71
C GLY A 147 4.09 -5.93 8.58
N VAL A 148 3.89 -7.22 8.36
CA VAL A 148 4.71 -8.05 7.47
C VAL A 148 4.64 -7.59 6.03
N MET A 149 5.81 -7.39 5.44
CA MET A 149 5.99 -7.19 4.00
C MET A 149 7.15 -8.03 3.46
N VAL A 150 7.05 -8.42 2.18
CA VAL A 150 8.14 -9.06 1.42
C VAL A 150 8.56 -8.17 0.26
N ALA A 151 9.86 -8.09 0.02
CA ALA A 151 10.45 -7.48 -1.17
C ALA A 151 11.41 -8.46 -1.85
N ALA A 152 11.55 -8.34 -3.16
CA ALA A 152 12.42 -9.17 -3.98
C ALA A 152 13.80 -8.54 -4.14
N LYS A 153 14.86 -9.34 -3.99
CA LYS A 153 16.25 -8.93 -4.14
C LYS A 153 16.76 -9.10 -5.58
N ASN A 154 16.08 -9.88 -6.42
CA ASN A 154 16.41 -10.03 -7.84
C ASN A 154 15.15 -10.22 -8.71
N GLU A 155 15.33 -10.14 -10.03
CA GLU A 155 14.24 -10.15 -11.01
C GLU A 155 13.48 -11.48 -11.02
N THR A 156 14.18 -12.60 -10.88
CA THR A 156 13.56 -13.93 -10.88
C THR A 156 12.60 -14.08 -9.69
N ALA A 157 13.08 -13.72 -8.50
CA ALA A 157 12.25 -13.71 -7.30
C ALA A 157 11.06 -12.74 -7.43
N HIS A 158 11.31 -11.56 -8.02
CA HIS A 158 10.27 -10.55 -8.23
C HIS A 158 9.10 -11.11 -9.05
N TRP A 159 9.37 -11.63 -10.25
CA TRP A 159 8.32 -12.12 -11.12
C TRP A 159 7.58 -13.33 -10.54
N ARG A 160 8.28 -14.22 -9.85
CA ARG A 160 7.65 -15.37 -9.20
C ARG A 160 6.79 -14.97 -8.00
N LEU A 161 7.20 -13.97 -7.22
CA LEU A 161 6.35 -13.40 -6.16
C LEU A 161 5.14 -12.68 -6.75
N VAL A 162 5.33 -11.82 -7.75
CA VAL A 162 4.20 -11.13 -8.43
C VAL A 162 3.17 -12.14 -8.90
N LYS A 163 3.60 -13.24 -9.51
CA LYS A 163 2.71 -14.33 -9.94
C LYS A 163 1.89 -14.89 -8.78
N GLN A 164 2.49 -15.14 -7.61
CA GLN A 164 1.76 -15.61 -6.43
C GLN A 164 0.69 -14.61 -5.96
N PHE A 165 0.99 -13.31 -6.00
CA PHE A 165 0.00 -12.26 -5.67
C PHE A 165 -1.13 -12.18 -6.69
N GLU A 166 -0.84 -12.32 -7.98
CA GLU A 166 -1.82 -12.32 -9.08
C GLU A 166 -2.72 -13.55 -9.02
N GLU A 167 -2.16 -14.72 -8.80
CA GLU A 167 -2.87 -16.00 -8.65
C GLU A 167 -3.57 -16.13 -7.29
N ARG A 168 -3.39 -15.16 -6.37
CA ARG A 168 -4.00 -15.11 -5.04
C ARG A 168 -3.66 -16.33 -4.15
N THR A 169 -2.48 -16.89 -4.33
CA THR A 169 -1.97 -18.01 -3.50
C THR A 169 -1.32 -17.51 -2.21
N VAL A 170 -1.07 -16.22 -2.10
CA VAL A 170 -0.50 -15.56 -0.91
C VAL A 170 -1.53 -15.44 0.21
N GLY A 171 -1.25 -16.05 1.37
CA GLY A 171 -2.05 -15.86 2.59
C GLY A 171 -1.71 -14.54 3.28
N LYS A 172 -2.72 -13.75 3.62
CA LYS A 172 -2.55 -12.45 4.30
C LYS A 172 -3.57 -12.33 5.42
N ARG A 173 -3.10 -12.14 6.65
CA ARG A 173 -3.96 -11.86 7.81
C ARG A 173 -3.55 -10.55 8.46
N TYR A 174 -4.55 -9.86 8.93
CA TYR A 174 -4.42 -8.57 9.58
C TYR A 174 -5.15 -8.59 10.91
N LEU A 175 -4.61 -7.87 11.86
CA LEU A 175 -5.30 -7.51 13.09
C LEU A 175 -5.84 -6.09 12.93
N ALA A 176 -7.09 -5.88 13.29
CA ALA A 176 -7.72 -4.58 13.23
C ALA A 176 -8.59 -4.34 14.46
N MET A 177 -8.63 -3.09 14.93
CA MET A 177 -9.58 -2.66 15.94
C MET A 177 -10.63 -1.76 15.30
N SER A 178 -11.89 -2.13 15.44
CA SER A 178 -13.03 -1.39 14.87
C SER A 178 -13.90 -0.78 15.94
N HIS A 179 -14.66 0.26 15.58
CA HIS A 179 -15.76 0.76 16.36
C HIS A 179 -16.98 -0.16 16.22
N GLY A 180 -17.76 -0.24 17.28
CA GLY A 180 -18.99 -1.02 17.34
C GLY A 180 -18.76 -2.52 17.44
N LEU A 181 -19.85 -3.27 17.37
CA LEU A 181 -19.90 -4.72 17.54
C LEU A 181 -20.39 -5.35 16.21
N PRO A 182 -19.51 -5.81 15.33
CA PRO A 182 -19.88 -6.42 14.07
C PRO A 182 -20.74 -7.67 14.27
N GLU A 183 -21.90 -7.69 13.63
CA GLU A 183 -22.77 -8.85 13.54
C GLU A 183 -23.04 -9.19 12.06
N PRO A 184 -22.85 -10.46 11.65
CA PRO A 184 -22.40 -11.60 12.46
C PRO A 184 -20.92 -11.48 12.89
N ALA A 185 -20.51 -12.25 13.91
CA ALA A 185 -19.15 -12.28 14.43
C ALA A 185 -18.08 -12.71 13.40
N ALA A 186 -18.49 -13.27 12.28
CA ALA A 186 -17.63 -13.55 11.13
C ALA A 186 -18.44 -13.37 9.84
N GLU A 187 -17.84 -12.70 8.84
CA GLU A 187 -18.50 -12.43 7.57
C GLU A 187 -17.49 -12.43 6.42
N LEU A 188 -17.93 -12.92 5.25
CA LEU A 188 -17.27 -12.71 3.98
C LEU A 188 -17.86 -11.46 3.32
N ILE A 189 -17.07 -10.41 3.19
CA ILE A 189 -17.43 -9.18 2.48
C ILE A 189 -16.92 -9.28 1.05
N ASP A 190 -17.83 -9.49 0.11
CA ASP A 190 -17.54 -9.47 -1.34
C ASP A 190 -18.19 -8.23 -1.95
N THR A 191 -17.43 -7.13 -1.97
CA THR A 191 -17.96 -5.83 -2.37
C THR A 191 -16.89 -5.09 -3.17
N PRO A 192 -17.14 -4.74 -4.46
CA PRO A 192 -16.13 -4.16 -5.33
C PRO A 192 -15.72 -2.75 -4.89
N LEU A 193 -14.43 -2.45 -5.03
CA LEU A 193 -13.84 -1.18 -4.62
C LEU A 193 -13.24 -0.43 -5.80
N GLY A 194 -13.34 0.89 -5.76
CA GLY A 194 -12.74 1.79 -6.74
C GLY A 194 -12.52 3.19 -6.19
N PRO A 195 -12.00 4.12 -7.01
CA PRO A 195 -11.78 5.50 -6.58
C PRO A 195 -13.07 6.15 -6.11
N HIS A 196 -13.01 6.88 -4.98
CA HIS A 196 -14.17 7.63 -4.47
C HIS A 196 -14.60 8.69 -5.48
N PRO A 197 -15.91 8.85 -5.77
CA PRO A 197 -16.39 9.71 -6.87
C PRO A 197 -16.06 11.19 -6.70
N ARG A 198 -15.91 11.67 -5.47
CA ARG A 198 -15.65 13.09 -5.16
C ARG A 198 -14.30 13.37 -4.52
N GLN A 199 -13.68 12.39 -3.86
CA GLN A 199 -12.45 12.57 -3.07
C GLN A 199 -11.33 11.68 -3.61
N ARG A 200 -10.41 12.27 -4.37
CA ARG A 200 -9.36 11.55 -5.13
C ARG A 200 -8.44 10.67 -4.28
N LEU A 201 -8.29 10.97 -3.00
CA LEU A 201 -7.41 10.23 -2.09
C LEU A 201 -8.09 9.02 -1.47
N LEU A 202 -9.42 8.91 -1.56
CA LEU A 202 -10.21 7.85 -0.97
C LEU A 202 -10.59 6.77 -1.99
N GLN A 203 -10.86 5.61 -1.45
CA GLN A 203 -11.54 4.51 -2.14
C GLN A 203 -12.97 4.41 -1.61
N ALA A 204 -13.85 3.82 -2.39
CA ALA A 204 -15.23 3.58 -2.02
C ALA A 204 -15.73 2.27 -2.62
N VAL A 205 -16.83 1.77 -2.09
CA VAL A 205 -17.60 0.71 -2.75
C VAL A 205 -18.15 1.26 -4.07
N ARG A 206 -17.89 0.52 -5.15
CA ARG A 206 -18.27 0.90 -6.51
C ARG A 206 -18.84 -0.31 -7.26
N HIS A 207 -20.10 -0.21 -7.67
CA HIS A 207 -20.77 -1.24 -8.48
C HIS A 207 -20.79 -0.92 -9.98
N ASP A 208 -20.09 0.15 -10.39
CA ASP A 208 -19.92 0.54 -11.77
C ASP A 208 -18.59 0.00 -12.37
N GLU A 209 -18.29 0.38 -13.60
CA GLU A 209 -17.09 -0.07 -14.36
C GLU A 209 -15.75 0.27 -13.68
N LEU A 210 -15.72 1.20 -12.73
CA LEU A 210 -14.53 1.57 -11.97
C LEU A 210 -14.33 0.68 -10.75
N GLY A 211 -15.34 -0.11 -10.37
CA GLY A 211 -15.27 -1.08 -9.27
C GLY A 211 -14.46 -2.32 -9.65
N LYS A 212 -13.51 -2.68 -8.81
CA LYS A 212 -12.71 -3.91 -8.96
C LYS A 212 -13.08 -4.91 -7.88
N PRO A 213 -13.23 -6.21 -8.21
CA PRO A 213 -13.56 -7.24 -7.22
C PRO A 213 -12.64 -7.17 -5.99
N ALA A 214 -13.24 -7.15 -4.82
CA ALA A 214 -12.53 -7.10 -3.54
C ALA A 214 -13.26 -7.99 -2.52
N VAL A 215 -12.49 -8.93 -1.93
CA VAL A 215 -13.02 -9.93 -0.99
C VAL A 215 -12.18 -9.94 0.27
N SER A 216 -12.84 -9.72 1.41
CA SER A 216 -12.28 -9.80 2.77
C SER A 216 -13.11 -10.74 3.61
N ILE A 217 -12.49 -11.47 4.52
CA ILE A 217 -13.18 -12.24 5.54
C ILE A 217 -12.75 -11.68 6.88
N TYR A 218 -13.68 -11.21 7.71
CA TYR A 218 -13.35 -10.87 9.07
C TYR A 218 -13.89 -11.90 10.06
N ARG A 219 -13.23 -11.99 11.21
CA ARG A 219 -13.65 -12.78 12.38
C ARG A 219 -13.41 -11.95 13.62
N THR A 220 -14.41 -11.84 14.46
CA THR A 220 -14.31 -11.23 15.78
C THR A 220 -13.40 -12.10 16.66
N LEU A 221 -12.40 -11.46 17.26
CA LEU A 221 -11.53 -12.07 18.26
C LEU A 221 -12.01 -11.72 19.67
N GLU A 222 -12.17 -10.43 19.94
CA GLU A 222 -12.59 -9.91 21.24
C GLU A 222 -13.63 -8.81 21.03
N GLN A 223 -14.69 -8.82 21.85
CA GLN A 223 -15.68 -7.72 21.89
C GLN A 223 -15.59 -6.99 23.21
N TYR A 224 -15.64 -5.68 23.12
CA TYR A 224 -15.70 -4.75 24.24
C TYR A 224 -16.99 -3.93 24.15
N GLU A 225 -17.19 -2.97 25.05
CA GLU A 225 -18.44 -2.19 25.10
C GLU A 225 -18.73 -1.46 23.77
N GLU A 226 -17.75 -0.76 23.20
CA GLU A 226 -17.92 0.02 21.97
C GLU A 226 -16.90 -0.32 20.87
N HIS A 227 -16.07 -1.34 21.07
CA HIS A 227 -14.99 -1.68 20.17
C HIS A 227 -14.89 -3.20 19.98
N THR A 228 -14.31 -3.59 18.86
CA THR A 228 -14.09 -5.00 18.57
C THR A 228 -12.69 -5.20 17.97
N LEU A 229 -11.98 -6.18 18.50
CA LEU A 229 -10.75 -6.69 17.90
C LEU A 229 -11.12 -7.75 16.87
N VAL A 230 -10.72 -7.56 15.62
CA VAL A 230 -11.03 -8.49 14.53
C VAL A 230 -9.76 -8.96 13.82
N GLU A 231 -9.75 -10.22 13.43
CA GLU A 231 -8.82 -10.73 12.42
C GLU A 231 -9.44 -10.56 11.04
N VAL A 232 -8.68 -10.09 10.06
CA VAL A 232 -9.14 -9.94 8.69
C VAL A 232 -8.23 -10.71 7.74
N GLU A 233 -8.80 -11.67 7.02
CA GLU A 233 -8.12 -12.38 5.93
C GLU A 233 -8.44 -11.72 4.58
N LEU A 234 -7.40 -11.40 3.79
CA LEU A 234 -7.55 -10.79 2.48
C LEU A 234 -7.41 -11.82 1.35
N LYS A 235 -8.48 -12.04 0.58
CA LYS A 235 -8.43 -12.79 -0.68
C LYS A 235 -7.98 -11.94 -1.86
N THR A 236 -8.15 -10.63 -1.77
CA THR A 236 -7.68 -9.62 -2.74
C THR A 236 -6.84 -8.57 -2.01
N GLY A 237 -6.23 -7.62 -2.72
CA GLY A 237 -5.40 -6.56 -2.13
C GLY A 237 -5.66 -5.21 -2.82
N ARG A 238 -6.87 -4.64 -2.66
CA ARG A 238 -7.17 -3.31 -3.18
C ARG A 238 -6.70 -2.24 -2.20
N THR A 239 -6.40 -1.06 -2.71
CA THR A 239 -6.03 0.10 -1.88
C THR A 239 -7.10 0.35 -0.84
N HIS A 240 -6.70 0.51 0.43
CA HIS A 240 -7.58 0.74 1.58
C HIS A 240 -8.68 -0.32 1.80
N GLN A 241 -8.51 -1.54 1.29
CA GLN A 241 -9.60 -2.53 1.23
C GLN A 241 -10.26 -2.81 2.57
N ILE A 242 -9.50 -3.17 3.60
CA ILE A 242 -10.04 -3.45 4.95
C ILE A 242 -10.77 -2.22 5.50
N ARG A 243 -10.16 -1.06 5.38
CA ARG A 243 -10.67 0.22 5.86
C ARG A 243 -12.03 0.55 5.25
N VAL A 244 -12.15 0.41 3.93
CA VAL A 244 -13.41 0.65 3.20
C VAL A 244 -14.45 -0.41 3.53
N HIS A 245 -14.08 -1.69 3.54
CA HIS A 245 -15.03 -2.78 3.80
C HIS A 245 -15.64 -2.68 5.19
N LEU A 246 -14.83 -2.50 6.24
CA LEU A 246 -15.35 -2.38 7.60
C LEU A 246 -16.12 -1.08 7.81
N SER A 247 -15.67 0.05 7.26
CA SER A 247 -16.43 1.30 7.29
C SER A 247 -17.79 1.17 6.57
N HIS A 248 -17.83 0.49 5.42
CA HIS A 248 -19.06 0.23 4.68
C HIS A 248 -20.07 -0.63 5.48
N ARG A 249 -19.58 -1.51 6.34
CA ARG A 249 -20.38 -2.30 7.27
C ARG A 249 -20.80 -1.53 8.53
N GLY A 250 -20.43 -0.26 8.66
CA GLY A 250 -20.72 0.55 9.84
C GLY A 250 -19.72 0.41 10.98
N HIS A 251 -18.61 -0.29 10.76
CA HIS A 251 -17.57 -0.59 11.76
C HIS A 251 -16.21 -0.03 11.33
N PRO A 252 -16.04 1.31 11.19
CA PRO A 252 -14.79 1.91 10.79
C PRO A 252 -13.67 1.55 11.78
N LEU A 253 -12.42 1.54 11.30
CA LEU A 253 -11.27 1.26 12.16
C LEU A 253 -11.04 2.40 13.15
N LEU A 254 -10.69 2.07 14.37
CA LEU A 254 -10.23 3.03 15.38
C LEU A 254 -9.08 3.88 14.79
N GLY A 255 -9.16 5.21 14.94
CA GLY A 255 -8.16 6.16 14.46
C GLY A 255 -8.12 6.39 12.95
N ASP A 256 -9.06 5.83 12.18
CA ASP A 256 -9.12 6.02 10.72
C ASP A 256 -9.98 7.23 10.34
N ASP A 257 -9.43 8.42 10.48
CA ASP A 257 -10.13 9.69 10.20
C ASP A 257 -10.67 9.78 8.76
N LEU A 258 -10.06 9.04 7.80
CA LEU A 258 -10.46 9.08 6.39
C LEU A 258 -11.74 8.31 6.11
N TYR A 259 -12.05 7.30 6.93
CA TYR A 259 -13.20 6.41 6.72
C TYR A 259 -14.18 6.41 7.91
N GLY A 260 -14.18 7.48 8.70
CA GLY A 260 -15.15 7.68 9.77
C GLY A 260 -14.77 7.09 11.12
N GLY A 261 -13.57 6.53 11.24
CA GLY A 261 -13.03 6.08 12.51
C GLY A 261 -12.56 7.26 13.35
N LYS A 262 -13.03 7.32 14.59
CA LYS A 262 -12.63 8.35 15.53
C LYS A 262 -11.35 7.93 16.26
N ARG A 263 -10.53 8.90 16.63
CA ARG A 263 -9.42 8.71 17.57
C ARG A 263 -10.00 8.63 18.96
N SER A 264 -9.62 7.60 19.73
CA SER A 264 -10.08 7.46 21.10
C SER A 264 -9.00 7.90 22.08
N LEU A 265 -9.37 8.81 22.96
CA LEU A 265 -8.54 9.20 24.10
C LEU A 265 -8.44 8.04 25.09
N PRO A 266 -7.39 8.00 25.95
CA PRO A 266 -7.20 6.93 26.92
C PRO A 266 -8.42 6.64 27.78
N ALA A 267 -9.14 7.67 28.22
CA ALA A 267 -10.35 7.52 29.03
C ALA A 267 -11.49 6.75 28.35
N ALA A 268 -11.61 6.86 27.03
CA ALA A 268 -12.63 6.13 26.25
C ALA A 268 -12.26 4.66 26.01
N LEU A 269 -11.04 4.26 26.26
CA LEU A 269 -10.54 2.88 26.10
C LEU A 269 -10.42 2.14 27.44
N GLY A 270 -10.85 2.76 28.55
CA GLY A 270 -10.79 2.16 29.88
C GLY A 270 -9.51 2.46 30.68
N PRO A 271 -9.37 1.89 31.87
CA PRO A 271 -8.25 2.16 32.78
C PRO A 271 -6.90 1.70 32.21
N GLY A 272 -5.87 2.47 32.47
CA GLY A 272 -4.51 2.18 32.05
C GLY A 272 -3.46 2.70 33.00
N PRO A 273 -2.16 2.52 32.74
CA PRO A 273 -1.10 3.08 33.59
C PRO A 273 -1.21 4.60 33.61
N ASP A 274 -0.98 5.17 34.80
CA ASP A 274 -1.14 6.60 35.13
C ASP A 274 -0.18 7.53 34.37
N GLU A 275 0.84 6.99 33.71
CA GLU A 275 1.89 7.75 33.03
C GLU A 275 1.57 8.20 31.62
N LEU A 276 0.40 7.83 31.07
CA LEU A 276 0.01 8.23 29.71
C LEU A 276 -0.56 9.66 29.71
N ASP A 277 -0.10 10.45 28.75
CA ASP A 277 -0.69 11.76 28.45
C ASP A 277 -2.17 11.57 28.04
N LEU A 278 -3.07 11.86 28.97
CA LEU A 278 -4.52 11.67 28.79
C LEU A 278 -5.09 12.55 27.65
N ALA A 279 -4.35 13.54 27.18
CA ALA A 279 -4.74 14.41 26.06
C ALA A 279 -4.39 13.83 24.68
N LYS A 280 -3.53 12.79 24.64
CA LYS A 280 -3.15 12.16 23.36
C LYS A 280 -3.92 10.86 23.14
N PRO A 281 -4.36 10.59 21.90
CA PRO A 281 -5.00 9.32 21.58
C PRO A 281 -4.02 8.16 21.75
N VAL A 282 -4.50 7.02 22.22
CA VAL A 282 -3.68 5.79 22.34
C VAL A 282 -3.31 5.27 20.95
N VAL A 283 -4.23 5.39 19.98
CA VAL A 283 -3.98 5.08 18.57
C VAL A 283 -4.41 6.30 17.75
N ASP A 284 -3.46 6.95 17.10
CA ASP A 284 -3.69 8.18 16.28
C ASP A 284 -3.72 7.93 14.76
N ARG A 285 -3.75 6.67 14.37
CA ARG A 285 -3.77 6.16 13.00
C ARG A 285 -4.81 5.05 12.87
N GLN A 286 -5.09 4.61 11.62
CA GLN A 286 -5.90 3.40 11.47
C GLN A 286 -5.29 2.25 12.28
N ALA A 287 -6.06 1.69 13.21
CA ALA A 287 -5.70 0.55 14.03
C ALA A 287 -5.68 -0.73 13.18
N LEU A 288 -4.64 -0.87 12.36
CA LEU A 288 -4.47 -1.94 11.39
C LEU A 288 -3.01 -2.40 11.32
N HIS A 289 -2.81 -3.72 11.39
CA HIS A 289 -1.51 -4.35 11.37
C HIS A 289 -1.56 -5.66 10.59
N ALA A 290 -0.64 -5.84 9.62
CA ALA A 290 -0.47 -7.08 8.88
C ALA A 290 0.28 -8.10 9.75
N THR A 291 -0.45 -8.99 10.42
CA THR A 291 0.13 -9.95 11.37
C THR A 291 0.83 -11.11 10.70
N HIS A 292 0.30 -11.62 9.59
CA HIS A 292 0.82 -12.81 8.94
C HIS A 292 0.86 -12.69 7.43
N LEU A 293 1.95 -13.22 6.87
CA LEU A 293 2.14 -13.39 5.44
C LEU A 293 2.60 -14.83 5.17
N ARG A 294 1.87 -15.55 4.32
CA ARG A 294 2.24 -16.89 3.85
C ARG A 294 2.48 -16.84 2.35
N ILE A 295 3.66 -17.28 1.93
CA ILE A 295 4.10 -17.36 0.54
C ILE A 295 4.76 -18.72 0.28
N HIS A 296 5.04 -19.01 -0.98
CA HIS A 296 6.03 -20.01 -1.33
C HIS A 296 7.35 -19.31 -1.69
N HIS A 297 8.45 -19.82 -1.19
CA HIS A 297 9.76 -19.28 -1.54
C HIS A 297 9.92 -19.23 -3.06
N PRO A 298 10.30 -18.08 -3.65
CA PRO A 298 10.24 -17.90 -5.10
C PRO A 298 11.16 -18.84 -5.88
N ILE A 299 12.20 -19.41 -5.26
CA ILE A 299 13.15 -20.28 -5.94
C ILE A 299 12.93 -21.75 -5.56
N SER A 300 12.92 -22.11 -4.28
CA SER A 300 12.74 -23.49 -3.84
C SER A 300 11.30 -23.98 -3.95
N GLY A 301 10.31 -23.08 -3.91
CA GLY A 301 8.89 -23.44 -3.87
C GLY A 301 8.40 -23.89 -2.49
N GLU A 302 9.24 -23.89 -1.47
CA GLU A 302 8.87 -24.29 -0.11
C GLU A 302 7.87 -23.29 0.51
N PRO A 303 6.87 -23.79 1.27
CA PRO A 303 5.93 -22.92 1.95
C PRO A 303 6.63 -22.18 3.11
N MET A 304 6.48 -20.88 3.17
CA MET A 304 7.01 -20.01 4.23
C MET A 304 5.88 -19.23 4.87
N SER A 305 5.95 -19.06 6.19
CA SER A 305 4.99 -18.29 6.97
C SER A 305 5.73 -17.34 7.91
N PHE A 306 5.37 -16.09 7.87
CA PHE A 306 5.98 -15.03 8.67
C PHE A 306 4.93 -14.34 9.52
N ALA A 307 5.29 -14.02 10.75
CA ALA A 307 4.47 -13.27 11.69
C ALA A 307 5.21 -12.03 12.17
N ALA A 308 4.49 -10.92 12.34
CA ALA A 308 4.98 -9.71 12.97
C ALA A 308 4.16 -9.40 14.21
N SER A 309 4.85 -9.06 15.31
CA SER A 309 4.19 -8.61 16.53
C SER A 309 3.50 -7.27 16.31
N PRO A 310 2.30 -7.07 16.85
CA PRO A 310 1.63 -5.77 16.81
C PRO A 310 2.45 -4.70 17.50
N PRO A 311 2.42 -3.47 17.02
CA PRO A 311 3.13 -2.36 17.66
C PRO A 311 2.43 -1.91 18.96
N GLU A 312 3.20 -1.23 19.81
CA GLU A 312 2.79 -0.87 21.17
C GLU A 312 1.50 -0.06 21.25
N ASP A 313 1.21 0.79 20.28
CA ASP A 313 -0.05 1.55 20.22
C ASP A 313 -1.27 0.62 20.17
N LEU A 314 -1.22 -0.43 19.35
CA LEU A 314 -2.28 -1.45 19.30
C LEU A 314 -2.31 -2.32 20.55
N CYS A 315 -1.15 -2.77 21.03
CA CYS A 315 -1.05 -3.56 22.25
C CYS A 315 -1.60 -2.79 23.46
N GLY A 316 -1.23 -1.51 23.59
CA GLY A 316 -1.71 -0.63 24.66
C GLY A 316 -3.22 -0.42 24.62
N ALA A 317 -3.81 -0.26 23.41
CA ALA A 317 -5.25 -0.14 23.28
C ALA A 317 -5.98 -1.42 23.71
N VAL A 318 -5.50 -2.59 23.28
CA VAL A 318 -6.08 -3.89 23.68
C VAL A 318 -5.98 -4.10 25.19
N ARG A 319 -4.81 -3.84 25.80
CA ARG A 319 -4.65 -3.97 27.26
C ARG A 319 -5.61 -3.08 28.04
N ARG A 320 -5.86 -1.84 27.59
CA ARG A 320 -6.83 -0.93 28.21
C ARG A 320 -8.24 -1.47 28.11
N LEU A 321 -8.67 -1.85 26.92
CA LEU A 321 -10.00 -2.39 26.66
C LEU A 321 -10.26 -3.67 27.49
N ARG A 322 -9.27 -4.54 27.62
CA ARG A 322 -9.39 -5.74 28.49
C ARG A 322 -9.58 -5.40 29.96
N ARG A 323 -8.94 -4.34 30.48
CA ARG A 323 -9.15 -3.87 31.86
C ARG A 323 -10.52 -3.26 32.08
N GLY A 324 -11.12 -2.65 31.04
CA GLY A 324 -12.47 -2.15 31.04
C GLY A 324 -13.56 -3.23 31.00
N GLY A 325 -13.16 -4.47 30.72
CA GLY A 325 -14.06 -5.64 30.61
C GLY A 325 -14.21 -6.10 29.15
N CYS A 326 -13.73 -7.30 28.86
CA CYS A 326 -13.98 -8.00 27.62
C CYS A 326 -15.30 -8.77 27.73
N THR A 327 -16.29 -8.43 26.90
CA THR A 327 -17.63 -9.03 26.98
C THR A 327 -17.72 -10.40 26.33
N THR A 328 -16.90 -10.64 25.30
CA THR A 328 -16.89 -11.92 24.57
C THR A 328 -15.48 -12.19 24.00
N LEU A 329 -14.95 -13.37 24.31
CA LEU A 329 -13.73 -13.87 23.73
C LEU A 329 -14.06 -15.10 22.89
N SER A 330 -13.81 -15.05 21.57
CA SER A 330 -13.99 -16.22 20.72
C SER A 330 -12.91 -17.26 20.99
N PRO A 331 -13.14 -18.57 20.74
CA PRO A 331 -12.08 -19.59 20.86
C PRO A 331 -10.84 -19.25 20.03
N ALA A 332 -11.03 -18.74 18.80
CA ALA A 332 -9.94 -18.25 17.96
C ALA A 332 -9.28 -17.00 18.54
N GLY A 333 -10.04 -16.13 19.22
CA GLY A 333 -9.54 -14.97 19.95
C GLY A 333 -8.67 -15.37 21.13
N ALA A 334 -9.05 -16.37 21.89
CA ALA A 334 -8.26 -16.86 23.03
C ALA A 334 -6.90 -17.42 22.57
N GLU A 335 -6.86 -18.15 21.47
CA GLU A 335 -5.62 -18.70 20.94
C GLU A 335 -4.68 -17.64 20.34
N LEU A 336 -5.22 -16.70 19.55
CA LEU A 336 -4.44 -15.63 18.92
C LEU A 336 -4.07 -14.52 19.93
N SER A 337 -4.95 -14.21 20.85
CA SER A 337 -4.81 -13.16 21.82
C SER A 337 -3.65 -13.44 22.79
N GLY A 338 -3.50 -14.67 23.29
CA GLY A 338 -2.38 -15.08 24.12
C GLY A 338 -1.03 -15.00 23.38
N ARG A 339 -1.00 -15.30 22.07
CA ARG A 339 0.25 -15.29 21.29
C ARG A 339 0.70 -13.92 20.82
N LEU A 340 -0.19 -12.95 20.74
CA LEU A 340 0.10 -11.63 20.16
C LEU A 340 0.27 -10.53 21.19
N PHE A 341 -0.25 -10.68 22.41
CA PHE A 341 -0.33 -9.62 23.41
C PHE A 341 0.24 -9.98 24.79
N ASP A 342 0.69 -11.22 24.98
CA ASP A 342 1.47 -11.66 26.15
C ASP A 342 2.97 -11.58 25.83
#